data_31044297a2f20405a0258526a02d2b3f
#
_entry.id   31044297a2f20405a0258526a02d2b3f
#
_cell.length_a   1.000
_cell.length_b   1.000
_cell.length_c   1.000
_cell.angle_alpha   90.00
_cell.angle_beta   90.00
_cell.angle_gamma   90.00
#
_symmetry.space_group_name_H-M   'P 1'
#
loop_
_entity.id
_entity.type
_entity.pdbx_description
1 polymer ?
#
loop_
_entity_poly.entity_id
_entity_poly.type
_entity_poly.pdbx_seq_one_letter_code
_entity_poly.pdbx_strand_id
1 'polypeptide(L)'
;MERNNRANAFVSLIPRSSNDCLKARTLHKPLSNLLNKESTNAYIGFDSTAPSLHVGSLLQIMCLRLLQKHGHRPIVLLGGGTTRIGDPSGKEETRKILSDKKIENNINNIKKVFKIFLKTNKPKLKQTFLNN
;
A
#
# COMPACT_ATOMS: atom_id res chain seq x y z
N MET A 1 18.91 20.84 5.80
CA MET A 1 18.40 20.42 7.11
C MET A 1 17.02 19.74 7.06
N GLU A 2 16.20 19.95 6.02
CA GLU A 2 14.85 19.35 5.88
C GLU A 2 14.78 17.85 5.51
N ARG A 3 15.84 17.27 4.92
CA ARG A 3 15.80 15.88 4.43
C ARG A 3 15.79 14.82 5.55
N ASN A 4 16.43 15.09 6.69
CA ASN A 4 16.51 14.13 7.80
C ASN A 4 15.17 13.92 8.55
N ASN A 5 14.21 14.84 8.38
CA ASN A 5 12.92 14.74 9.08
C ASN A 5 11.91 13.85 8.35
N ARG A 6 12.19 13.50 7.10
CA ARG A 6 11.25 12.82 6.19
C ARG A 6 11.13 11.32 6.49
N ALA A 7 12.27 10.66 6.66
CA ALA A 7 12.31 9.22 6.97
C ALA A 7 11.79 8.93 8.39
N ASN A 8 12.04 9.81 9.34
CA ASN A 8 11.62 9.64 10.72
C ASN A 8 10.09 9.67 10.87
N ALA A 9 9.39 10.52 10.11
CA ALA A 9 7.93 10.58 10.12
C ALA A 9 7.27 9.30 9.59
N PHE A 10 7.85 8.66 8.57
CA PHE A 10 7.32 7.39 8.03
C PHE A 10 7.60 6.21 8.95
N VAL A 11 8.82 6.12 9.48
CA VAL A 11 9.24 5.01 10.35
C VAL A 11 8.52 5.04 11.69
N SER A 12 8.10 6.21 12.17
CA SER A 12 7.31 6.35 13.41
C SER A 12 5.89 5.78 13.29
N LEU A 13 5.37 5.59 12.06
CA LEU A 13 4.05 5.00 11.79
C LEU A 13 4.07 3.46 11.76
N ILE A 14 5.24 2.83 11.77
CA ILE A 14 5.33 1.36 11.82
C ILE A 14 4.94 0.91 13.23
N PRO A 15 3.88 0.07 13.38
CA PRO A 15 3.44 -0.39 14.70
C PRO A 15 4.57 -1.07 15.45
N ARG A 16 4.83 -0.63 16.68
CA ARG A 16 5.80 -1.25 17.57
C ARG A 16 5.08 -2.34 18.37
N SER A 17 4.95 -3.53 17.81
CA SER A 17 4.54 -4.71 18.56
C SER A 17 5.69 -5.14 19.48
N SER A 18 5.38 -5.57 20.70
CA SER A 18 6.34 -5.89 21.77
C SER A 18 7.36 -6.98 21.39
N ASN A 19 7.01 -7.91 20.51
CA ASN A 19 7.89 -9.01 20.09
C ASN A 19 8.67 -8.71 18.79
N ASP A 20 8.23 -7.75 17.99
CA ASP A 20 8.89 -7.35 16.74
C ASP A 20 9.81 -6.12 16.90
N CYS A 21 9.90 -5.58 18.11
CA CYS A 21 10.64 -4.34 18.39
C CYS A 21 12.14 -4.47 18.03
N LEU A 22 12.74 -5.64 18.22
CA LEU A 22 14.15 -5.89 17.87
C LEU A 22 14.34 -5.95 16.35
N LYS A 23 13.46 -6.63 15.63
CA LYS A 23 13.48 -6.69 14.15
C LYS A 23 13.17 -5.32 13.54
N ALA A 24 12.20 -4.59 14.06
CA ALA A 24 11.88 -3.24 13.63
C ALA A 24 13.05 -2.26 13.84
N ARG A 25 13.76 -2.35 14.97
CA ARG A 25 14.98 -1.55 15.21
C ARG A 25 16.11 -1.89 14.25
N THR A 26 16.28 -3.16 13.87
CA THR A 26 17.31 -3.60 12.92
C THR A 26 17.03 -3.08 11.50
N LEU A 27 15.77 -2.98 11.09
CA LEU A 27 15.36 -2.47 9.77
C LEU A 27 15.26 -0.94 9.71
N HIS A 28 15.15 -0.27 10.85
CA HIS A 28 14.93 1.17 10.93
C HIS A 28 16.06 1.99 10.30
N LYS A 29 17.32 1.72 10.66
CA LYS A 29 18.47 2.43 10.11
C LYS A 29 18.67 2.22 8.60
N PRO A 30 18.65 0.97 8.07
CA PRO A 30 18.75 0.71 6.65
C PRO A 30 17.62 1.36 5.84
N LEU A 31 16.38 1.27 6.31
CA LEU A 31 15.21 1.87 5.65
C LEU A 31 15.31 3.40 5.65
N SER A 32 15.65 4.01 6.77
CA SER A 32 15.84 5.45 6.87
C SER A 32 16.95 5.94 5.93
N ASN A 33 18.06 5.22 5.85
CA ASN A 33 19.15 5.55 4.94
C ASN A 33 18.72 5.45 3.48
N LEU A 34 17.97 4.41 3.10
CA LEU A 34 17.44 4.23 1.75
C LEU A 34 16.51 5.39 1.36
N LEU A 35 15.53 5.70 2.22
CA LEU A 35 14.54 6.75 1.97
C LEU A 35 15.16 8.16 1.92
N ASN A 36 16.30 8.38 2.54
CA ASN A 36 16.99 9.68 2.50
C ASN A 36 17.92 9.84 1.28
N LYS A 37 18.40 8.74 0.70
CA LYS A 37 19.36 8.79 -0.41
C LYS A 37 18.70 9.13 -1.73
N GLU A 38 17.62 8.45 -2.08
CA GLU A 38 17.02 8.52 -3.41
C GLU A 38 15.50 8.34 -3.39
N SER A 39 14.87 8.66 -4.51
CA SER A 39 13.46 8.35 -4.73
C SER A 39 13.28 6.83 -4.89
N THR A 40 12.53 6.23 -3.98
CA THR A 40 12.32 4.79 -3.91
C THR A 40 10.90 4.44 -4.32
N ASN A 41 10.72 3.27 -4.95
CA ASN A 41 9.40 2.70 -5.20
C ASN A 41 8.94 1.94 -3.95
N ALA A 42 7.69 2.16 -3.55
CA ALA A 42 7.07 1.40 -2.47
C ALA A 42 5.70 0.90 -2.89
N TYR A 43 5.39 -0.36 -2.62
CA TYR A 43 4.11 -0.96 -3.00
C TYR A 43 3.36 -1.52 -1.80
N ILE A 44 2.04 -1.53 -1.91
CA ILE A 44 1.13 -2.23 -1.00
C ILE A 44 0.08 -2.92 -1.85
N GLY A 45 -0.24 -4.17 -1.48
CA GLY A 45 -1.31 -4.98 -2.10
C GLY A 45 -2.67 -4.72 -1.46
N PHE A 46 -3.71 -4.72 -2.28
CA PHE A 46 -5.10 -4.58 -1.86
C PHE A 46 -5.98 -5.60 -2.59
N ASP A 47 -6.74 -6.38 -1.85
CA ASP A 47 -7.68 -7.32 -2.42
C ASP A 47 -8.90 -6.62 -3.02
N SER A 48 -9.39 -7.15 -4.13
CA SER A 48 -10.52 -6.60 -4.89
C SER A 48 -11.82 -7.37 -4.65
N THR A 49 -11.99 -7.93 -3.45
CA THR A 49 -13.16 -8.74 -3.07
C THR A 49 -14.44 -7.93 -2.93
N ALA A 50 -14.33 -6.63 -2.71
CA ALA A 50 -15.45 -5.70 -2.54
C ALA A 50 -15.27 -4.43 -3.39
N PRO A 51 -16.35 -3.69 -3.69
CA PRO A 51 -16.27 -2.46 -4.48
C PRO A 51 -15.67 -1.27 -3.72
N SER A 52 -15.46 -1.40 -2.41
CA SER A 52 -14.88 -0.39 -1.53
C SER A 52 -13.84 -1.01 -0.62
N LEU A 53 -12.91 -0.18 -0.14
CA LEU A 53 -11.90 -0.58 0.83
C LEU A 53 -12.45 -0.46 2.25
N HIS A 54 -12.03 -1.38 3.11
CA HIS A 54 -12.32 -1.34 4.54
C HIS A 54 -11.55 -0.18 5.21
N VAL A 55 -12.07 0.35 6.31
CA VAL A 55 -11.43 1.45 7.07
C VAL A 55 -9.99 1.11 7.48
N GLY A 56 -9.67 -0.16 7.75
CA GLY A 56 -8.30 -0.61 8.02
C GLY A 56 -7.31 -0.34 6.89
N SER A 57 -7.78 -0.25 5.64
CA SER A 57 -6.93 0.10 4.50
C SER A 57 -6.54 1.58 4.48
N LEU A 58 -7.22 2.43 5.24
CA LEU A 58 -6.92 3.87 5.29
C LEU A 58 -5.50 4.13 5.79
N LEU A 59 -5.05 3.40 6.80
CA LEU A 59 -3.67 3.52 7.30
C LEU A 59 -2.66 3.23 6.18
N GLN A 60 -2.87 2.18 5.41
CA GLN A 60 -2.01 1.79 4.29
C GLN A 60 -2.00 2.86 3.19
N ILE A 61 -3.16 3.44 2.88
CA ILE A 61 -3.30 4.55 1.91
C ILE A 61 -2.53 5.77 2.42
N MET A 62 -2.64 6.10 3.70
CA MET A 62 -1.93 7.22 4.31
C MET A 62 -0.41 7.01 4.30
N CYS A 63 0.07 5.77 4.51
CA CYS A 63 1.49 5.43 4.36
C CYS A 63 1.98 5.71 2.94
N LEU A 64 1.26 5.23 1.90
CA LEU A 64 1.60 5.51 0.50
C LEU A 64 1.56 7.02 0.20
N ARG A 65 0.58 7.73 0.74
CA ARG A 65 0.48 9.19 0.59
C ARG A 65 1.66 9.92 1.22
N LEU A 66 2.08 9.49 2.41
CA LEU A 66 3.22 10.07 3.12
C LEU A 66 4.52 9.83 2.33
N LEU A 67 4.75 8.62 1.85
CA LEU A 67 5.88 8.30 0.97
C LEU A 67 5.88 9.20 -0.27
N GLN A 68 4.73 9.37 -0.92
CA GLN A 68 4.59 10.24 -2.09
C GLN A 68 4.92 11.70 -1.77
N LYS A 69 4.45 12.23 -0.63
CA LYS A 69 4.77 13.60 -0.18
C LYS A 69 6.28 13.80 0.02
N HIS A 70 6.97 12.74 0.44
CA HIS A 70 8.40 12.79 0.69
C HIS A 70 9.27 12.45 -0.53
N GLY A 71 8.68 12.34 -1.71
CA GLY A 71 9.41 12.20 -2.96
C GLY A 71 9.63 10.77 -3.41
N HIS A 72 8.90 9.80 -2.83
CA HIS A 72 8.92 8.40 -3.24
C HIS A 72 7.74 8.09 -4.16
N ARG A 73 7.86 7.03 -4.96
CA ARG A 73 6.84 6.62 -5.91
C ARG A 73 5.95 5.52 -5.33
N PRO A 74 4.66 5.78 -5.08
CA PRO A 74 3.73 4.76 -4.60
C PRO A 74 3.29 3.85 -5.74
N ILE A 75 3.26 2.55 -5.47
CA ILE A 75 2.71 1.52 -6.35
C ILE A 75 1.55 0.85 -5.63
N VAL A 76 0.38 0.86 -6.25
CA VAL A 76 -0.83 0.21 -5.75
C VAL A 76 -0.99 -1.12 -6.49
N LEU A 77 -0.79 -2.23 -5.81
CA LEU A 77 -0.98 -3.56 -6.35
C LEU A 77 -2.41 -4.01 -6.06
N LEU A 78 -3.20 -4.29 -7.10
CA LEU A 78 -4.59 -4.72 -6.97
C LEU A 78 -4.68 -6.21 -7.26
N GLY A 79 -5.21 -6.97 -6.29
CA GLY A 79 -5.35 -8.41 -6.39
C GLY A 79 -6.50 -8.82 -7.30
N GLY A 80 -6.23 -8.99 -8.59
CA GLY A 80 -7.18 -9.57 -9.56
C GLY A 80 -7.13 -11.10 -9.54
N GLY A 81 -5.94 -11.69 -9.70
CA GLY A 81 -5.73 -13.13 -9.68
C GLY A 81 -5.93 -13.75 -8.30
N THR A 82 -5.39 -13.16 -7.26
CA THR A 82 -5.55 -13.63 -5.87
C THR A 82 -7.02 -13.61 -5.43
N THR A 83 -7.81 -12.65 -5.90
CA THR A 83 -9.25 -12.59 -5.61
C THR A 83 -10.04 -13.73 -6.27
N ARG A 84 -9.57 -14.26 -7.42
CA ARG A 84 -10.18 -15.40 -8.10
C ARG A 84 -9.96 -16.72 -7.37
N ILE A 85 -8.76 -16.93 -6.85
CA ILE A 85 -8.34 -18.20 -6.25
C ILE A 85 -8.85 -18.34 -4.81
N GLY A 86 -9.15 -17.23 -4.13
CA GLY A 86 -9.46 -17.19 -2.71
C GLY A 86 -8.20 -17.32 -1.85
N ASP A 87 -8.28 -16.87 -0.60
CA ASP A 87 -7.20 -17.05 0.37
C ASP A 87 -7.23 -18.49 0.89
N PRO A 88 -6.16 -19.31 0.76
CA PRO A 88 -6.09 -20.67 1.26
C PRO A 88 -6.04 -20.77 2.80
N SER A 89 -6.12 -19.67 3.53
CA SER A 89 -6.07 -19.64 4.99
C SER A 89 -7.35 -20.17 5.66
N GLY A 90 -7.71 -21.44 5.41
CA GLY A 90 -8.34 -22.34 6.36
C GLY A 90 -9.75 -22.06 6.88
N LYS A 91 -10.53 -21.12 6.34
CA LYS A 91 -11.96 -20.99 6.66
C LYS A 91 -12.79 -21.62 5.55
N GLU A 92 -13.37 -22.77 5.85
CA GLU A 92 -14.24 -23.60 4.98
C GLU A 92 -15.60 -22.94 4.63
N GLU A 93 -15.74 -21.65 4.68
CA GLU A 93 -16.90 -21.02 4.06
C GLU A 93 -16.61 -20.84 2.57
N THR A 94 -17.34 -21.57 1.76
CA THR A 94 -17.42 -21.48 0.29
C THR A 94 -17.63 -20.02 -0.11
N ARG A 95 -16.53 -19.24 -0.20
CA ARG A 95 -16.59 -17.87 -0.73
C ARG A 95 -17.09 -17.99 -2.17
N LYS A 96 -18.26 -17.43 -2.44
CA LYS A 96 -18.80 -17.34 -3.80
C LYS A 96 -17.73 -16.77 -4.72
N ILE A 97 -17.28 -17.59 -5.67
CA ILE A 97 -16.31 -17.15 -6.69
C ILE A 97 -16.90 -15.93 -7.39
N LEU A 98 -16.20 -14.81 -7.29
CA LEU A 98 -16.63 -13.60 -7.95
C LEU A 98 -16.42 -13.72 -9.46
N SER A 99 -17.38 -13.30 -10.25
CA SER A 99 -17.20 -13.23 -11.71
C SER A 99 -16.14 -12.20 -12.08
N ASP A 100 -15.41 -12.43 -13.17
CA ASP A 100 -14.35 -11.54 -13.65
C ASP A 100 -14.85 -10.10 -13.83
N LYS A 101 -16.05 -9.93 -14.36
CA LYS A 101 -16.70 -8.61 -14.51
C LYS A 101 -16.88 -7.90 -13.17
N LYS A 102 -17.21 -8.64 -12.11
CA LYS A 102 -17.39 -8.07 -10.76
C LYS A 102 -16.06 -7.68 -10.15
N ILE A 103 -15.02 -8.49 -10.33
CA ILE A 103 -13.66 -8.20 -9.89
C ILE A 103 -13.14 -6.93 -10.59
N GLU A 104 -13.31 -6.83 -11.90
CA GLU A 104 -12.90 -5.66 -12.68
C GLU A 104 -13.61 -4.38 -12.23
N ASN A 105 -14.92 -4.45 -11.98
CA ASN A 105 -15.68 -3.32 -11.44
C ASN A 105 -15.17 -2.91 -10.05
N ASN A 106 -14.85 -3.87 -9.18
CA ASN A 106 -14.27 -3.58 -7.87
C ASN A 106 -12.92 -2.88 -8.02
N ILE A 107 -12.03 -3.40 -8.87
CA ILE A 107 -10.72 -2.80 -9.17
C ILE A 107 -10.89 -1.35 -9.64
N ASN A 108 -11.81 -1.09 -10.55
CA ASN A 108 -12.04 0.24 -11.08
C ASN A 108 -12.56 1.23 -10.00
N ASN A 109 -13.40 0.76 -9.10
CA ASN A 109 -13.88 1.58 -7.98
C ASN A 109 -12.76 1.87 -6.96
N ILE A 110 -11.96 0.87 -6.62
CA ILE A 110 -10.80 1.03 -5.74
C ILE A 110 -9.78 2.01 -6.34
N LYS A 111 -9.50 1.92 -7.66
CA LYS A 111 -8.63 2.88 -8.36
C LYS A 111 -9.09 4.33 -8.21
N LYS A 112 -10.41 4.59 -8.20
CA LYS A 112 -10.94 5.95 -8.00
C LYS A 112 -10.55 6.50 -6.64
N VAL A 113 -10.64 5.69 -5.58
CA VAL A 113 -10.24 6.07 -4.22
C VAL A 113 -8.77 6.48 -4.20
N PHE A 114 -7.88 5.64 -4.73
CA PHE A 114 -6.45 5.95 -4.76
C PHE A 114 -6.11 7.20 -5.57
N LYS A 115 -6.82 7.46 -6.68
CA LYS A 115 -6.63 8.67 -7.47
C LYS A 115 -6.93 9.95 -6.68
N ILE A 116 -7.85 9.89 -5.72
CA ILE A 116 -8.16 11.01 -4.83
C ILE A 116 -7.04 11.21 -3.82
N PHE A 117 -6.65 10.15 -3.11
CA PHE A 117 -5.67 10.23 -2.02
C PHE A 117 -4.23 10.45 -2.50
N LEU A 118 -3.85 9.84 -3.63
CA LEU A 118 -2.49 9.89 -4.17
C LEU A 118 -2.35 10.92 -5.31
N LYS A 119 -3.21 11.93 -5.34
CA LYS A 119 -3.13 13.02 -6.33
C LYS A 119 -1.83 13.80 -6.18
N THR A 120 -1.10 14.01 -7.29
CA THR A 120 0.13 14.80 -7.32
C THR A 120 0.31 15.47 -8.68
N ASN A 121 0.88 16.68 -8.66
CA ASN A 121 1.25 17.43 -9.86
C ASN A 121 2.66 17.07 -10.36
N LYS A 122 3.40 16.21 -9.64
CA LYS A 122 4.75 15.78 -10.00
C LYS A 122 4.69 14.47 -10.80
N PRO A 123 4.97 14.45 -12.13
CA PRO A 123 4.82 13.27 -12.98
C PRO A 123 5.63 12.06 -12.47
N LYS A 124 6.85 12.28 -11.98
CA LYS A 124 7.73 11.23 -11.44
C LYS A 124 7.18 10.53 -10.19
N LEU A 125 6.29 11.19 -9.45
CA LEU A 125 5.70 10.67 -8.21
C LEU A 125 4.25 10.20 -8.39
N LYS A 126 3.76 10.18 -9.63
CA LYS A 126 2.42 9.67 -9.93
C LYS A 126 2.34 8.20 -9.57
N GLN A 127 1.24 7.82 -8.91
CA GLN A 127 1.00 6.44 -8.53
C GLN A 127 0.93 5.52 -9.75
N THR A 128 1.44 4.31 -9.60
CA THR A 128 1.30 3.23 -10.59
C THR A 128 0.32 2.19 -10.07
N PHE A 129 -0.57 1.72 -10.93
CA PHE A 129 -1.46 0.60 -10.63
C PHE A 129 -0.94 -0.64 -11.33
N LEU A 130 -0.78 -1.72 -10.58
CA LEU A 130 -0.47 -3.04 -11.10
C LEU A 130 -1.64 -3.97 -10.77
N ASN A 131 -2.02 -4.80 -11.71
CA ASN A 131 -2.97 -5.89 -11.51
C ASN A 131 -2.18 -7.19 -11.41
N ASN A 132 -2.51 -7.99 -10.42
CA ASN A 132 -1.98 -9.33 -10.23
C ASN A 132 -2.96 -10.34 -10.84
#